data_d6d0640f97c1afcdc97d9d1f74627476
#
_entry.id   d6d0640f97c1afcdc97d9d1f74627476
#
_cell.length_a   1.000
_cell.length_b   1.000
_cell.length_c   1.000
_cell.angle_alpha   90.00
_cell.angle_beta   90.00
_cell.angle_gamma   90.00
#
_symmetry.space_group_name_H-M   'P 1'
#
loop_
_entity.id
_entity.type
_entity.pdbx_description
1 polymer ?
#
loop_
_entity_poly.entity_id
_entity_poly.type
_entity_poly.pdbx_seq_one_letter_code
_entity_poly.pdbx_strand_id
1 'polypeptide(L)'
;MIKDITLGQYFPGNSAIHRLDPRTKLLGMIVYIVIVFLVTKTPVFIIPALFAAICIYLARVPLGYVIRSLKPIRFLLVFMFIVNLFMVRTGKTVIAFWIISITDEAIKQSVYITLRLVLLLVGTSLMTLTTTPIALTDGLERLLMPLSKIHFPAHELAMMMTIALRFIPTLIEEADKIMKAQMARGADFESGNLIKRARNMIPILVPLFVSAFRRADELAMAMESRCYHGGEGRTRMNVLKFGRGDGVAAAAFAVLTALTIAAQKLIP
;
A
#
# COMPACT_ATOMS: atom_id res chain seq x y z
N MET A 1 -0.02 19.06 14.73
CA MET A 1 -0.63 17.71 14.61
C MET A 1 -0.95 17.28 13.17
N ILE A 2 -1.27 18.16 12.24
CA ILE A 2 -1.64 17.76 10.84
C ILE A 2 -0.41 17.71 9.90
N LYS A 3 0.75 18.21 10.31
CA LYS A 3 1.96 18.33 9.47
C LYS A 3 2.63 17.00 9.08
N ASP A 4 2.26 15.90 9.70
CA ASP A 4 2.90 14.59 9.49
C ASP A 4 2.10 13.66 8.55
N ILE A 5 1.05 14.17 7.89
CA ILE A 5 0.31 13.40 6.90
C ILE A 5 1.09 13.46 5.58
N THR A 6 2.08 12.59 5.46
CA THR A 6 2.73 12.35 4.17
C THR A 6 1.77 11.57 3.28
N LEU A 7 1.32 12.20 2.19
CA LEU A 7 0.54 11.55 1.13
C LEU A 7 1.38 10.49 0.41
N GLY A 8 1.34 9.27 0.95
CA GLY A 8 2.12 8.14 0.46
C GLY A 8 3.57 8.14 0.97
N GLN A 9 4.10 6.96 1.22
CA GLN A 9 5.50 6.75 1.64
C GLN A 9 6.44 6.68 0.43
N TYR A 10 6.16 7.45 -0.64
CA TYR A 10 6.99 7.44 -1.84
C TYR A 10 8.38 8.01 -1.53
N PHE A 11 9.42 7.24 -1.86
CA PHE A 11 10.80 7.67 -1.80
C PHE A 11 11.26 8.12 -3.20
N PRO A 12 11.53 9.41 -3.43
CA PRO A 12 11.94 9.89 -4.74
C PRO A 12 13.31 9.30 -5.13
N GLY A 13 13.35 8.59 -6.25
CA GLY A 13 14.54 7.94 -6.76
C GLY A 13 14.47 7.69 -8.25
N ASN A 14 15.64 7.52 -8.88
CA ASN A 14 15.80 7.26 -10.32
C ASN A 14 16.35 5.85 -10.61
N SER A 15 15.97 4.86 -9.81
CA SER A 15 16.42 3.48 -10.00
C SER A 15 15.68 2.77 -11.14
N ALA A 16 16.21 1.62 -11.58
CA ALA A 16 15.55 0.79 -12.59
C ALA A 16 14.11 0.44 -12.20
N ILE A 17 13.86 0.15 -10.92
CA ILE A 17 12.51 -0.18 -10.40
C ILE A 17 11.60 1.05 -10.43
N HIS A 18 12.09 2.26 -10.11
CA HIS A 18 11.28 3.47 -10.17
C HIS A 18 10.76 3.76 -11.58
N ARG A 19 11.56 3.43 -12.60
CA ARG A 19 11.24 3.68 -14.03
C ARG A 19 10.32 2.64 -14.66
N LEU A 20 10.00 1.55 -13.97
CA LEU A 20 9.06 0.55 -14.46
C LEU A 20 7.65 1.12 -14.58
N ASP A 21 6.89 0.61 -15.55
CA ASP A 21 5.48 0.95 -15.73
C ASP A 21 4.68 0.58 -14.45
N PRO A 22 3.83 1.48 -13.95
CA PRO A 22 3.00 1.20 -12.76
C PRO A 22 2.16 -0.07 -12.86
N ARG A 23 1.72 -0.44 -14.08
CA ARG A 23 0.99 -1.69 -14.34
C ARG A 23 1.84 -2.91 -14.05
N THR A 24 3.10 -2.90 -14.50
CA THR A 24 4.06 -3.98 -14.26
C THR A 24 4.34 -4.15 -12.76
N LYS A 25 4.45 -3.05 -12.02
CA LYS A 25 4.65 -3.08 -10.56
C LYS A 25 3.42 -3.63 -9.83
N LEU A 26 2.21 -3.20 -10.23
CA LEU A 26 0.96 -3.69 -9.64
C LEU A 26 0.78 -5.19 -9.88
N LEU A 27 0.92 -5.65 -11.14
CA LEU A 27 0.82 -7.06 -11.48
C LEU A 27 1.93 -7.86 -10.80
N GLY A 28 3.16 -7.35 -10.80
CA GLY A 28 4.29 -7.98 -10.12
C GLY A 28 4.06 -8.14 -8.63
N MET A 29 3.48 -7.12 -7.96
CA MET A 29 3.10 -7.21 -6.56
C MET A 29 2.06 -8.30 -6.32
N ILE A 30 1.02 -8.38 -7.15
CA ILE A 30 -0.02 -9.42 -7.05
C ILE A 30 0.60 -10.80 -7.22
N VAL A 31 1.44 -10.98 -8.25
CA VAL A 31 2.15 -12.24 -8.49
C VAL A 31 3.05 -12.59 -7.30
N TYR A 32 3.78 -11.63 -6.75
CA TYR A 32 4.62 -11.85 -5.57
C TYR A 32 3.79 -12.30 -4.35
N ILE A 33 2.66 -11.64 -4.09
CA ILE A 33 1.73 -12.04 -3.02
C ILE A 33 1.28 -13.48 -3.23
N VAL A 34 0.83 -13.83 -4.43
CA VAL A 34 0.39 -15.20 -4.76
C VAL A 34 1.51 -16.21 -4.55
N ILE A 35 2.74 -15.90 -4.98
CA ILE A 35 3.91 -16.77 -4.79
C ILE A 35 4.16 -17.01 -3.29
N VAL A 36 4.18 -15.95 -2.48
CA VAL A 36 4.41 -16.06 -1.02
C VAL A 36 3.32 -16.89 -0.34
N PHE A 37 2.07 -16.80 -0.81
CA PHE A 37 0.98 -17.64 -0.31
C PHE A 37 1.09 -19.10 -0.75
N LEU A 38 1.59 -19.37 -1.95
CA LEU A 38 1.80 -20.71 -2.47
C LEU A 38 2.93 -21.47 -1.76
N VAL A 39 3.88 -20.77 -1.13
CA VAL A 39 4.94 -21.40 -0.34
C VAL A 39 4.32 -22.17 0.82
N THR A 40 4.58 -23.48 0.90
CA THR A 40 4.09 -24.37 1.98
C THR A 40 5.19 -24.81 2.96
N LYS A 41 6.46 -24.74 2.55
CA LYS A 41 7.61 -25.20 3.35
C LYS A 41 8.50 -24.05 3.75
N THR A 42 8.89 -23.96 5.02
CA THR A 42 9.67 -22.85 5.59
C THR A 42 10.97 -22.55 4.83
N PRO A 43 11.81 -23.53 4.41
CA PRO A 43 13.05 -23.23 3.71
C PRO A 43 12.85 -22.60 2.33
N VAL A 44 11.71 -22.82 1.68
CA VAL A 44 11.41 -22.22 0.36
C VAL A 44 11.24 -20.71 0.43
N PHE A 45 10.94 -20.14 1.59
CA PHE A 45 10.85 -18.67 1.76
C PHE A 45 12.16 -17.94 1.45
N ILE A 46 13.30 -18.62 1.40
CA ILE A 46 14.58 -18.03 1.00
C ILE A 46 14.49 -17.44 -0.41
N ILE A 47 13.74 -18.06 -1.31
CA ILE A 47 13.62 -17.64 -2.72
C ILE A 47 12.91 -16.27 -2.83
N PRO A 48 11.67 -16.10 -2.35
CA PRO A 48 11.01 -14.80 -2.38
C PRO A 48 11.70 -13.76 -1.47
N ALA A 49 12.39 -14.17 -0.40
CA ALA A 49 13.19 -13.26 0.42
C ALA A 49 14.41 -12.71 -0.34
N LEU A 50 15.14 -13.58 -1.04
CA LEU A 50 16.27 -13.16 -1.88
C LEU A 50 15.81 -12.25 -3.03
N PHE A 51 14.70 -12.57 -3.67
CA PHE A 51 14.10 -11.73 -4.69
C PHE A 51 13.74 -10.33 -4.15
N ALA A 52 13.08 -10.27 -3.00
CA ALA A 52 12.77 -8.99 -2.34
C ALA A 52 14.04 -8.20 -1.99
N ALA A 53 15.08 -8.87 -1.49
CA ALA A 53 16.36 -8.22 -1.19
C ALA A 53 17.04 -7.65 -2.46
N ILE A 54 17.02 -8.40 -3.56
CA ILE A 54 17.52 -7.94 -4.88
C ILE A 54 16.71 -6.73 -5.35
N CYS A 55 15.38 -6.77 -5.22
CA CYS A 55 14.52 -5.65 -5.59
C CYS A 55 14.81 -4.40 -4.73
N ILE A 56 15.01 -4.55 -3.42
CA ILE A 56 15.38 -3.43 -2.53
C ILE A 56 16.74 -2.83 -2.96
N TYR A 57 17.71 -3.68 -3.25
CA TYR A 57 19.03 -3.23 -3.71
C TYR A 57 18.94 -2.47 -5.04
N LEU A 58 18.22 -3.02 -6.02
CA LEU A 58 17.99 -2.38 -7.33
C LEU A 58 17.15 -1.10 -7.22
N ALA A 59 16.23 -1.03 -6.27
CA ALA A 59 15.44 0.16 -5.98
C ALA A 59 16.29 1.30 -5.39
N ARG A 60 17.47 1.00 -4.84
CA ARG A 60 18.33 1.95 -4.10
C ARG A 60 17.58 2.64 -2.96
N VAL A 61 16.64 1.94 -2.35
CA VAL A 61 15.90 2.43 -1.19
C VAL A 61 16.69 2.07 0.06
N PRO A 62 16.98 3.04 0.96
CA PRO A 62 17.65 2.75 2.23
C PRO A 62 16.82 1.76 3.06
N LEU A 63 17.47 0.70 3.57
CA LEU A 63 16.82 -0.34 4.39
C LEU A 63 16.04 0.24 5.58
N GLY A 64 16.47 1.39 6.11
CA GLY A 64 15.78 2.09 7.18
C GLY A 64 14.32 2.45 6.85
N TYR A 65 14.00 2.78 5.59
CA TYR A 65 12.62 3.06 5.16
C TYR A 65 11.78 1.79 5.12
N VAL A 66 12.35 0.69 4.64
CA VAL A 66 11.67 -0.62 4.62
C VAL A 66 11.40 -1.11 6.04
N ILE A 67 12.38 -0.97 6.96
CA ILE A 67 12.19 -1.33 8.38
C ILE A 67 11.18 -0.40 9.06
N ARG A 68 11.19 0.89 8.71
CA ARG A 68 10.23 1.86 9.25
C ARG A 68 8.80 1.54 8.84
N SER A 69 8.57 0.98 7.65
CA SER A 69 7.23 0.54 7.21
C SER A 69 6.71 -0.67 8.01
N LEU A 70 7.59 -1.49 8.60
CA LEU A 70 7.23 -2.59 9.49
C LEU A 70 6.92 -2.13 10.93
N LYS A 71 7.40 -0.93 11.32
CA LYS A 71 7.27 -0.42 12.69
C LYS A 71 5.83 -0.39 13.22
N PRO A 72 4.81 0.10 12.49
CA PRO A 72 3.42 0.14 12.99
C PRO A 72 2.82 -1.26 13.19
N ILE A 73 3.31 -2.26 12.45
CA ILE A 73 2.77 -3.62 12.48
C ILE A 73 3.60 -4.55 13.37
N ARG A 74 4.74 -4.07 13.88
CA ARG A 74 5.64 -4.84 14.74
C ARG A 74 4.93 -5.49 15.92
N PHE A 75 4.07 -4.73 16.59
CA PHE A 75 3.29 -5.27 17.72
C PHE A 75 2.40 -6.43 17.27
N LEU A 76 1.71 -6.30 16.15
CA LEU A 76 0.87 -7.36 15.60
C LEU A 76 1.68 -8.60 15.20
N LEU A 77 2.88 -8.42 14.61
CA LEU A 77 3.77 -9.55 14.25
C LEU A 77 4.22 -10.32 15.49
N VAL A 78 4.65 -9.62 16.53
CA VAL A 78 5.05 -10.24 17.80
C VAL A 78 3.87 -10.91 18.47
N PHE A 79 2.71 -10.26 18.51
CA PHE A 79 1.49 -10.83 19.06
C PHE A 79 1.08 -12.11 18.32
N MET A 80 1.06 -12.09 16.98
CA MET A 80 0.73 -13.28 16.18
C MET A 80 1.74 -14.41 16.38
N PHE A 81 3.03 -14.10 16.49
CA PHE A 81 4.06 -15.08 16.80
C PHE A 81 3.79 -15.76 18.15
N ILE A 82 3.51 -14.98 19.20
CA ILE A 82 3.22 -15.47 20.53
C ILE A 82 1.93 -16.30 20.54
N VAL A 83 0.86 -15.80 19.94
CA VAL A 83 -0.42 -16.53 19.87
C VAL A 83 -0.26 -17.88 19.19
N ASN A 84 0.41 -17.93 18.03
CA ASN A 84 0.64 -19.20 17.34
C ASN A 84 1.50 -20.16 18.17
N LEU A 85 2.52 -19.64 18.87
CA LEU A 85 3.40 -20.45 19.71
C LEU A 85 2.65 -21.18 20.84
N PHE A 86 1.61 -20.54 21.41
CA PHE A 86 0.84 -21.10 22.52
C PHE A 86 -0.45 -21.82 22.07
N MET A 87 -0.98 -21.49 20.90
CA MET A 87 -2.26 -22.02 20.43
C MET A 87 -2.11 -23.35 19.69
N VAL A 88 -0.98 -23.55 19.01
CA VAL A 88 -0.67 -24.80 18.30
C VAL A 88 -0.14 -25.83 19.29
N ARG A 89 -0.92 -26.90 19.53
CA ARG A 89 -0.57 -27.95 20.48
C ARG A 89 -0.25 -29.29 19.79
N THR A 90 -0.09 -29.30 18.47
CA THR A 90 0.25 -30.50 17.70
C THR A 90 1.77 -30.70 17.67
N GLY A 91 2.22 -31.98 17.73
CA GLY A 91 3.64 -32.34 17.64
C GLY A 91 4.28 -32.73 18.95
N LYS A 92 5.61 -32.94 18.95
CA LYS A 92 6.39 -33.33 20.15
C LYS A 92 6.60 -32.10 21.04
N THR A 93 6.30 -32.23 22.33
CA THR A 93 6.55 -31.17 23.31
C THR A 93 8.04 -30.98 23.50
N VAL A 94 8.53 -29.77 23.23
CA VAL A 94 9.94 -29.38 23.44
C VAL A 94 10.14 -28.77 24.83
N ILE A 95 9.17 -27.99 25.29
CA ILE A 95 9.17 -27.38 26.64
C ILE A 95 7.77 -27.55 27.22
N ALA A 96 7.68 -28.22 28.37
CA ALA A 96 6.45 -28.34 29.15
C ALA A 96 6.68 -27.65 30.50
N PHE A 97 6.00 -26.56 30.75
CA PHE A 97 6.01 -25.87 32.03
C PHE A 97 4.58 -25.61 32.48
N TRP A 98 4.12 -26.44 33.40
CA TRP A 98 2.79 -26.50 34.04
C TRP A 98 1.61 -26.37 33.03
N ILE A 99 1.21 -25.19 32.61
CA ILE A 99 0.06 -24.96 31.70
C ILE A 99 0.54 -24.69 30.27
N ILE A 100 1.81 -24.35 30.07
CA ILE A 100 2.40 -23.93 28.79
C ILE A 100 3.18 -25.10 28.21
N SER A 101 2.71 -25.64 27.08
CA SER A 101 3.43 -26.65 26.29
C SER A 101 3.79 -26.06 24.94
N ILE A 102 5.09 -25.84 24.71
CA ILE A 102 5.61 -25.43 23.42
C ILE A 102 6.02 -26.67 22.63
N THR A 103 5.42 -26.85 21.46
CA THR A 103 5.70 -27.97 20.57
C THR A 103 6.64 -27.57 19.43
N ASP A 104 7.35 -28.52 18.85
CA ASP A 104 8.20 -28.30 17.68
C ASP A 104 7.40 -27.75 16.49
N GLU A 105 6.20 -28.27 16.28
CA GLU A 105 5.29 -27.75 15.23
C GLU A 105 4.81 -26.34 15.52
N ALA A 106 4.56 -25.97 16.77
CA ALA A 106 4.19 -24.60 17.14
C ALA A 106 5.29 -23.61 16.75
N ILE A 107 6.55 -23.96 17.00
CA ILE A 107 7.70 -23.12 16.64
C ILE A 107 7.78 -22.99 15.11
N LYS A 108 7.74 -24.10 14.38
CA LYS A 108 7.81 -24.09 12.90
C LYS A 108 6.68 -23.27 12.30
N GLN A 109 5.45 -23.44 12.79
CA GLN A 109 4.30 -22.71 12.28
C GLN A 109 4.33 -21.22 12.63
N SER A 110 4.78 -20.86 13.82
CA SER A 110 4.94 -19.46 14.23
C SER A 110 5.98 -18.74 13.35
N VAL A 111 7.13 -19.38 13.11
CA VAL A 111 8.16 -18.86 12.20
C VAL A 111 7.62 -18.76 10.77
N TYR A 112 6.95 -19.78 10.29
CA TYR A 112 6.37 -19.84 8.95
C TYR A 112 5.39 -18.69 8.69
N ILE A 113 4.42 -18.46 9.59
CA ILE A 113 3.43 -17.40 9.46
C ILE A 113 4.09 -16.04 9.57
N THR A 114 5.02 -15.86 10.51
CA THR A 114 5.73 -14.59 10.71
C THR A 114 6.58 -14.23 9.48
N LEU A 115 7.34 -15.17 8.92
CA LEU A 115 8.10 -14.96 7.69
C LEU A 115 7.19 -14.59 6.52
N ARG A 116 6.07 -15.29 6.35
CA ARG A 116 5.09 -14.96 5.32
C ARG A 116 4.61 -13.53 5.44
N LEU A 117 4.17 -13.10 6.63
CA LEU A 117 3.68 -11.74 6.87
C LEU A 117 4.76 -10.69 6.62
N VAL A 118 5.99 -10.93 7.10
CA VAL A 118 7.11 -10.00 6.88
C VAL A 118 7.41 -9.84 5.39
N LEU A 119 7.46 -10.95 4.62
CA LEU A 119 7.71 -10.90 3.19
C LEU A 119 6.61 -10.18 2.42
N LEU A 120 5.35 -10.43 2.76
CA LEU A 120 4.21 -9.70 2.18
C LEU A 120 4.30 -8.20 2.45
N LEU A 121 4.61 -7.81 3.68
CA LEU A 121 4.77 -6.41 4.06
C LEU A 121 5.95 -5.74 3.36
N VAL A 122 7.06 -6.44 3.22
CA VAL A 122 8.24 -5.93 2.49
C VAL A 122 7.92 -5.72 1.02
N GLY A 123 7.26 -6.68 0.37
CA GLY A 123 6.87 -6.57 -1.04
C GLY A 123 5.91 -5.41 -1.30
N THR A 124 4.86 -5.27 -0.48
CA THR A 124 3.89 -4.17 -0.59
C THR A 124 4.53 -2.82 -0.28
N SER A 125 5.41 -2.75 0.71
CA SER A 125 6.15 -1.53 1.05
C SER A 125 7.06 -1.09 -0.08
N LEU A 126 7.75 -2.02 -0.74
CA LEU A 126 8.63 -1.70 -1.86
C LEU A 126 7.85 -1.07 -3.02
N MET A 127 6.67 -1.59 -3.32
CA MET A 127 5.78 -0.99 -4.33
C MET A 127 5.39 0.44 -3.94
N THR A 128 4.96 0.67 -2.70
CA THR A 128 4.55 1.98 -2.20
C THR A 128 5.71 2.97 -2.18
N LEU A 129 6.92 2.53 -1.80
CA LEU A 129 8.12 3.36 -1.79
C LEU A 129 8.62 3.74 -3.19
N THR A 130 8.32 2.93 -4.21
CA THR A 130 8.83 3.13 -5.57
C THR A 130 7.81 3.66 -6.57
N THR A 131 6.55 3.88 -6.14
CA THR A 131 5.46 4.30 -7.05
C THR A 131 4.68 5.45 -6.41
N THR A 132 4.51 6.53 -7.14
CA THR A 132 3.69 7.66 -6.65
C THR A 132 2.21 7.28 -6.65
N PRO A 133 1.38 7.85 -5.74
CA PRO A 133 -0.06 7.57 -5.70
C PRO A 133 -0.76 7.88 -7.04
N ILE A 134 -0.35 8.94 -7.74
CA ILE A 134 -0.91 9.31 -9.05
C ILE A 134 -0.56 8.25 -10.10
N ALA A 135 0.71 7.80 -10.15
CA ALA A 135 1.11 6.76 -11.08
C ALA A 135 0.40 5.43 -10.79
N LEU A 136 0.12 5.15 -9.50
CA LEU A 136 -0.64 3.98 -9.08
C LEU A 136 -2.09 4.03 -9.60
N THR A 137 -2.76 5.18 -9.48
CA THR A 137 -4.11 5.38 -10.05
C THR A 137 -4.14 5.22 -11.56
N ASP A 138 -3.17 5.76 -12.27
CA ASP A 138 -3.05 5.60 -13.73
C ASP A 138 -2.83 4.14 -14.13
N GLY A 139 -1.99 3.42 -13.38
CA GLY A 139 -1.78 1.99 -13.58
C GLY A 139 -3.04 1.17 -13.33
N LEU A 140 -3.75 1.47 -12.24
CA LEU A 140 -4.99 0.79 -11.86
C LEU A 140 -6.09 1.02 -12.90
N GLU A 141 -6.27 2.26 -13.38
CA GLU A 141 -7.23 2.55 -14.45
C GLU A 141 -6.99 1.68 -15.68
N ARG A 142 -5.71 1.60 -16.12
CA ARG A 142 -5.36 0.78 -17.29
C ARG A 142 -5.62 -0.70 -17.09
N LEU A 143 -5.39 -1.21 -15.87
CA LEU A 143 -5.68 -2.60 -15.53
C LEU A 143 -7.19 -2.88 -15.42
N LEU A 144 -7.98 -1.89 -15.00
CA LEU A 144 -9.43 -1.99 -14.90
C LEU A 144 -10.15 -1.69 -16.24
N MET A 145 -9.47 -1.08 -17.22
CA MET A 145 -10.03 -0.75 -18.51
C MET A 145 -10.71 -1.93 -19.24
N PRO A 146 -10.19 -3.18 -19.20
CA PRO A 146 -10.91 -4.31 -19.79
C PRO A 146 -12.29 -4.58 -19.16
N LEU A 147 -12.50 -4.19 -17.89
CA LEU A 147 -13.76 -4.33 -17.17
C LEU A 147 -14.83 -3.32 -17.66
N SER A 148 -14.44 -2.29 -18.42
CA SER A 148 -15.40 -1.35 -19.02
C SER A 148 -16.38 -2.07 -19.97
N LYS A 149 -15.98 -3.24 -20.52
CA LYS A 149 -16.86 -4.09 -21.33
C LYS A 149 -18.07 -4.62 -20.57
N ILE A 150 -18.00 -4.68 -19.24
CA ILE A 150 -19.12 -5.07 -18.35
C ILE A 150 -19.72 -3.86 -17.65
N HIS A 151 -19.65 -2.68 -18.25
CA HIS A 151 -20.17 -1.38 -17.76
C HIS A 151 -19.51 -0.90 -16.45
N PHE A 152 -18.29 -1.35 -16.15
CA PHE A 152 -17.55 -0.85 -15.00
C PHE A 152 -16.94 0.53 -15.31
N PRO A 153 -17.23 1.59 -14.52
CA PRO A 153 -16.79 2.97 -14.77
C PRO A 153 -15.33 3.19 -14.37
N ALA A 154 -14.38 2.46 -15.01
CA ALA A 154 -12.97 2.47 -14.64
C ALA A 154 -12.33 3.86 -14.82
N HIS A 155 -12.74 4.58 -15.87
CA HIS A 155 -12.22 5.92 -16.17
C HIS A 155 -12.69 6.95 -15.15
N GLU A 156 -13.98 6.95 -14.84
CA GLU A 156 -14.60 7.87 -13.88
C GLU A 156 -14.00 7.66 -12.48
N LEU A 157 -13.81 6.41 -12.05
CA LEU A 157 -13.17 6.09 -10.79
C LEU A 157 -11.73 6.61 -10.71
N ALA A 158 -10.95 6.39 -11.76
CA ALA A 158 -9.56 6.87 -11.79
C ALA A 158 -9.49 8.39 -11.80
N MET A 159 -10.39 9.06 -12.52
CA MET A 159 -10.50 10.51 -12.51
C MET A 159 -10.85 11.05 -11.12
N MET A 160 -11.87 10.45 -10.46
CA MET A 160 -12.23 10.82 -9.08
C MET A 160 -11.05 10.63 -8.12
N MET A 161 -10.31 9.52 -8.22
CA MET A 161 -9.13 9.28 -7.40
C MET A 161 -8.03 10.31 -7.66
N THR A 162 -7.78 10.68 -8.92
CA THR A 162 -6.76 11.67 -9.29
C THR A 162 -7.13 13.05 -8.78
N ILE A 163 -8.41 13.45 -8.89
CA ILE A 163 -8.93 14.72 -8.36
C ILE A 163 -8.81 14.72 -6.82
N ALA A 164 -9.21 13.62 -6.16
CA ALA A 164 -9.10 13.50 -4.72
C ALA A 164 -7.65 13.64 -4.25
N LEU A 165 -6.70 12.89 -4.85
CA LEU A 165 -5.27 12.96 -4.53
C LEU A 165 -4.70 14.37 -4.71
N ARG A 166 -5.21 15.13 -5.68
CA ARG A 166 -4.80 16.52 -5.92
C ARG A 166 -5.35 17.47 -4.85
N PHE A 167 -6.58 17.24 -4.40
CA PHE A 167 -7.25 18.13 -3.43
C PHE A 167 -6.88 17.84 -1.98
N ILE A 168 -6.46 16.62 -1.63
CA ILE A 168 -6.09 16.28 -0.26
C ILE A 168 -5.05 17.25 0.33
N PRO A 169 -3.91 17.59 -0.33
CA PRO A 169 -2.95 18.55 0.22
C PRO A 169 -3.57 19.90 0.50
N THR A 170 -4.36 20.41 -0.46
CA THR A 170 -4.99 21.74 -0.33
C THR A 170 -6.04 21.76 0.77
N LEU A 171 -6.82 20.68 0.95
CA LEU A 171 -7.79 20.57 2.04
C LEU A 171 -7.10 20.45 3.40
N ILE A 172 -5.95 19.78 3.50
CA ILE A 172 -5.14 19.71 4.73
C ILE A 172 -4.64 21.12 5.12
N GLU A 173 -4.11 21.87 4.15
CA GLU A 173 -3.66 23.24 4.39
C GLU A 173 -4.81 24.16 4.82
N GLU A 174 -5.98 23.99 4.21
CA GLU A 174 -7.17 24.76 4.54
C GLU A 174 -7.70 24.41 5.94
N ALA A 175 -7.75 23.12 6.27
CA ALA A 175 -8.10 22.67 7.61
C ALA A 175 -7.16 23.26 8.68
N ASP A 176 -5.83 23.32 8.41
CA ASP A 176 -4.86 23.94 9.32
C ASP A 176 -5.11 25.44 9.49
N LYS A 177 -5.44 26.14 8.41
CA LYS A 177 -5.81 27.57 8.45
C LYS A 177 -7.09 27.81 9.27
N ILE A 178 -8.14 27.02 9.02
CA ILE A 178 -9.40 27.11 9.74
C ILE A 178 -9.18 26.79 11.23
N MET A 179 -8.41 25.75 11.53
CA MET A 179 -8.10 25.37 12.91
C MET A 179 -7.39 26.50 13.65
N LYS A 180 -6.36 27.13 13.05
CA LYS A 180 -5.67 28.28 13.63
C LYS A 180 -6.58 29.47 13.86
N ALA A 181 -7.46 29.77 12.91
CA ALA A 181 -8.44 30.84 13.05
C ALA A 181 -9.45 30.58 14.19
N GLN A 182 -9.89 29.34 14.36
CA GLN A 182 -10.78 28.94 15.45
C GLN A 182 -10.09 28.97 16.82
N MET A 183 -8.82 28.55 16.90
CA MET A 183 -8.00 28.67 18.12
C MET A 183 -7.82 30.15 18.51
N ALA A 184 -7.60 31.05 17.57
CA ALA A 184 -7.53 32.49 17.83
C ALA A 184 -8.88 33.09 18.35
N ARG A 185 -10.00 32.40 18.06
CA ARG A 185 -11.35 32.74 18.60
C ARG A 185 -11.64 32.03 19.94
N GLY A 186 -10.67 31.38 20.55
CA GLY A 186 -10.79 30.71 21.84
C GLY A 186 -11.29 29.25 21.75
N ALA A 187 -11.34 28.65 20.57
CA ALA A 187 -11.69 27.23 20.45
C ALA A 187 -10.55 26.34 20.99
N ASP A 188 -10.93 25.39 21.82
CA ASP A 188 -10.00 24.39 22.38
C ASP A 188 -10.31 23.00 21.82
N PHE A 189 -9.34 22.43 21.11
CA PHE A 189 -9.44 21.15 20.44
C PHE A 189 -8.75 19.99 21.20
N GLU A 190 -8.01 20.31 22.29
CA GLU A 190 -7.19 19.34 22.99
C GLU A 190 -7.77 18.94 24.35
N SER A 191 -8.51 19.83 25.03
CA SER A 191 -9.05 19.56 26.36
C SER A 191 -10.44 18.93 26.32
N GLY A 192 -10.74 18.11 27.34
CA GLY A 192 -12.05 17.54 27.58
C GLY A 192 -12.22 16.09 27.12
N ASN A 193 -13.44 15.57 27.37
CA ASN A 193 -13.80 14.20 27.03
C ASN A 193 -13.91 14.01 25.49
N LEU A 194 -13.79 12.77 24.99
CA LEU A 194 -13.84 12.44 23.54
C LEU A 194 -15.05 13.07 22.83
N ILE A 195 -16.23 13.06 23.46
CA ILE A 195 -17.46 13.63 22.90
C ILE A 195 -17.34 15.17 22.78
N LYS A 196 -16.76 15.84 23.79
CA LYS A 196 -16.52 17.29 23.75
C LYS A 196 -15.53 17.66 22.67
N ARG A 197 -14.44 16.90 22.53
CA ARG A 197 -13.45 17.09 21.46
C ARG A 197 -14.06 16.92 20.07
N ALA A 198 -14.88 15.89 19.86
CA ALA A 198 -15.59 15.68 18.60
C ALA A 198 -16.53 16.86 18.28
N ARG A 199 -17.27 17.36 19.27
CA ARG A 199 -18.16 18.54 19.11
C ARG A 199 -17.38 19.81 18.78
N ASN A 200 -16.21 19.99 19.39
CA ASN A 200 -15.35 21.15 19.13
C ASN A 200 -14.74 21.11 17.71
N MET A 201 -14.73 19.97 17.03
CA MET A 201 -14.29 19.86 15.62
C MET A 201 -15.35 20.32 14.60
N ILE A 202 -16.64 20.44 14.99
CA ILE A 202 -17.71 20.86 14.07
C ILE A 202 -17.42 22.22 13.42
N PRO A 203 -16.94 23.26 14.15
CA PRO A 203 -16.59 24.57 13.58
C PRO A 203 -15.45 24.52 12.53
N ILE A 204 -14.68 23.42 12.47
CA ILE A 204 -13.70 23.18 11.41
C ILE A 204 -14.33 22.46 10.24
N LEU A 205 -15.17 21.45 10.51
CA LEU A 205 -15.77 20.60 9.49
C LEU A 205 -16.71 21.37 8.57
N VAL A 206 -17.59 22.21 9.13
CA VAL A 206 -18.60 22.94 8.34
C VAL A 206 -17.96 23.86 7.30
N PRO A 207 -17.02 24.78 7.63
CA PRO A 207 -16.34 25.60 6.64
C PRO A 207 -15.54 24.79 5.62
N LEU A 208 -14.91 23.68 6.06
CA LEU A 208 -14.14 22.80 5.18
C LEU A 208 -15.04 22.14 4.13
N PHE A 209 -16.23 21.64 4.53
CA PHE A 209 -17.22 21.10 3.60
C PHE A 209 -17.69 22.14 2.59
N VAL A 210 -18.04 23.35 3.05
CA VAL A 210 -18.49 24.43 2.17
C VAL A 210 -17.40 24.78 1.14
N SER A 211 -16.15 24.86 1.58
CA SER A 211 -15.02 25.09 0.67
C SER A 211 -14.82 23.96 -0.32
N ALA A 212 -14.92 22.69 0.15
CA ALA A 212 -14.78 21.51 -0.72
C ALA A 212 -15.87 21.50 -1.81
N PHE A 213 -17.12 21.78 -1.46
CA PHE A 213 -18.22 21.86 -2.44
C PHE A 213 -18.00 22.99 -3.44
N ARG A 214 -17.62 24.18 -2.96
CA ARG A 214 -17.32 25.30 -3.88
C ARG A 214 -16.23 24.95 -4.88
N ARG A 215 -15.15 24.28 -4.44
CA ARG A 215 -14.08 23.83 -5.33
C ARG A 215 -14.57 22.76 -6.32
N ALA A 216 -15.46 21.87 -5.88
CA ALA A 216 -16.04 20.87 -6.76
C ALA A 216 -16.88 21.54 -7.86
N ASP A 217 -17.70 22.54 -7.52
CA ASP A 217 -18.50 23.30 -8.48
C ASP A 217 -17.62 24.08 -9.45
N GLU A 218 -16.58 24.78 -8.96
CA GLU A 218 -15.60 25.49 -9.79
C GLU A 218 -14.89 24.56 -10.75
N LEU A 219 -14.49 23.36 -10.28
CA LEU A 219 -13.87 22.35 -11.14
C LEU A 219 -14.86 21.81 -12.18
N ALA A 220 -16.10 21.53 -11.79
CA ALA A 220 -17.14 21.06 -12.72
C ALA A 220 -17.39 22.08 -13.83
N MET A 221 -17.57 23.36 -13.49
CA MET A 221 -17.71 24.44 -14.47
C MET A 221 -16.49 24.57 -15.39
N ALA A 222 -15.27 24.43 -14.81
CA ALA A 222 -14.04 24.48 -15.60
C ALA A 222 -13.90 23.27 -16.53
N MET A 223 -14.39 22.09 -16.15
CA MET A 223 -14.42 20.89 -17.01
C MET A 223 -15.44 21.04 -18.11
N GLU A 224 -16.64 21.54 -17.80
CA GLU A 224 -17.72 21.78 -18.76
C GLU A 224 -17.33 22.82 -19.81
N SER A 225 -16.73 23.94 -19.39
CA SER A 225 -16.19 24.97 -20.30
C SER A 225 -15.08 24.47 -21.23
N ARG A 226 -14.41 23.36 -20.88
CA ARG A 226 -13.43 22.65 -21.72
C ARG A 226 -14.05 21.50 -22.51
N CYS A 227 -15.38 21.46 -22.64
CA CYS A 227 -16.12 20.44 -23.37
C CYS A 227 -15.82 19.01 -22.88
N TYR A 228 -15.75 18.82 -21.55
CA TYR A 228 -15.60 17.49 -20.99
C TYR A 228 -16.96 16.74 -21.03
N HIS A 229 -17.03 15.65 -21.81
CA HIS A 229 -18.22 14.79 -21.97
C HIS A 229 -17.97 13.33 -21.59
N GLY A 230 -17.08 13.08 -20.61
CA GLY A 230 -16.74 11.72 -20.17
C GLY A 230 -15.45 11.18 -20.77
N GLY A 231 -15.28 9.86 -20.70
CA GLY A 231 -14.04 9.17 -21.10
C GLY A 231 -13.92 8.82 -22.57
N GLU A 232 -15.03 8.84 -23.32
CA GLU A 232 -15.03 8.43 -24.72
C GLU A 232 -14.33 9.44 -25.63
N GLY A 233 -13.50 8.94 -26.56
CA GLY A 233 -12.78 9.78 -27.54
C GLY A 233 -11.61 10.59 -27.00
N ARG A 234 -11.23 10.47 -25.71
CA ARG A 234 -10.13 11.23 -25.13
C ARG A 234 -8.76 10.64 -25.42
N THR A 235 -7.80 11.50 -25.72
CA THR A 235 -6.37 11.17 -25.73
C THR A 235 -5.73 11.57 -24.42
N ARG A 236 -4.68 10.83 -24.00
CA ARG A 236 -3.91 11.15 -22.79
C ARG A 236 -2.64 11.90 -23.15
N MET A 237 -2.33 12.91 -22.36
CA MET A 237 -1.07 13.65 -22.50
C MET A 237 0.14 12.75 -22.17
N ASN A 238 0.04 11.95 -21.09
CA ASN A 238 1.06 10.98 -20.71
C ASN A 238 0.55 9.55 -20.98
N VAL A 239 1.01 8.98 -22.08
CA VAL A 239 0.66 7.59 -22.45
C VAL A 239 1.64 6.64 -21.77
N LEU A 240 1.12 5.74 -20.92
CA LEU A 240 1.91 4.65 -20.36
C LEU A 240 2.35 3.71 -21.50
N LYS A 241 3.65 3.52 -21.65
CA LYS A 241 4.26 2.63 -22.66
C LYS A 241 5.11 1.59 -21.96
N PHE A 242 4.91 0.32 -22.29
CA PHE A 242 5.79 -0.74 -21.82
C PHE A 242 7.19 -0.54 -22.39
N GLY A 243 8.18 -0.50 -21.49
CA GLY A 243 9.59 -0.41 -21.83
C GLY A 243 10.28 -1.79 -21.81
N ARG A 244 11.55 -1.81 -22.25
CA ARG A 244 12.39 -3.04 -22.14
C ARG A 244 12.54 -3.52 -20.70
N GLY A 245 12.54 -2.61 -19.71
CA GLY A 245 12.60 -2.93 -18.29
C GLY A 245 11.40 -3.74 -17.81
N ASP A 246 10.21 -3.49 -18.36
CA ASP A 246 8.99 -4.21 -17.99
C ASP A 246 9.03 -5.66 -18.45
N GLY A 247 9.61 -5.92 -19.64
CA GLY A 247 9.85 -7.29 -20.12
C GLY A 247 10.83 -8.05 -19.23
N VAL A 248 11.91 -7.40 -18.79
CA VAL A 248 12.88 -8.00 -17.85
C VAL A 248 12.22 -8.27 -16.51
N ALA A 249 11.39 -7.35 -16.00
CA ALA A 249 10.64 -7.55 -14.76
C ALA A 249 9.67 -8.74 -14.88
N ALA A 250 8.91 -8.86 -15.98
CA ALA A 250 8.02 -9.98 -16.23
C ALA A 250 8.78 -11.32 -16.27
N ALA A 251 9.92 -11.36 -16.95
CA ALA A 251 10.78 -12.54 -16.96
C ALA A 251 11.31 -12.90 -15.56
N ALA A 252 11.71 -11.90 -14.75
CA ALA A 252 12.17 -12.12 -13.39
C ALA A 252 11.05 -12.72 -12.50
N PHE A 253 9.80 -12.25 -12.62
CA PHE A 253 8.67 -12.84 -11.91
C PHE A 253 8.34 -14.25 -12.39
N ALA A 254 8.47 -14.55 -13.70
CA ALA A 254 8.29 -15.89 -14.24
C ALA A 254 9.35 -16.86 -13.69
N VAL A 255 10.62 -16.43 -13.64
CA VAL A 255 11.72 -17.20 -13.05
C VAL A 255 11.48 -17.42 -11.55
N LEU A 256 11.06 -16.39 -10.81
CA LEU A 256 10.74 -16.51 -9.39
C LEU A 256 9.64 -17.56 -9.16
N THR A 257 8.58 -17.53 -9.97
CA THR A 257 7.47 -18.51 -9.89
C THR A 257 7.98 -19.93 -10.18
N ALA A 258 8.74 -20.12 -11.26
CA ALA A 258 9.29 -21.41 -11.64
C ALA A 258 10.23 -21.98 -10.56
N LEU A 259 11.14 -21.15 -10.03
CA LEU A 259 12.06 -21.56 -8.96
C LEU A 259 11.32 -21.93 -7.67
N THR A 260 10.29 -21.18 -7.31
CA THR A 260 9.50 -21.47 -6.09
C THR A 260 8.75 -22.79 -6.23
N ILE A 261 8.13 -23.05 -7.38
CA ILE A 261 7.41 -24.31 -7.65
C ILE A 261 8.39 -25.49 -7.70
N ALA A 262 9.55 -25.32 -8.36
CA ALA A 262 10.58 -26.35 -8.43
C ALA A 262 11.13 -26.69 -7.04
N ALA A 263 11.44 -25.69 -6.23
CA ALA A 263 11.95 -25.89 -4.88
C ALA A 263 10.95 -26.60 -3.97
N GLN A 264 9.65 -26.33 -4.11
CA GLN A 264 8.62 -27.02 -3.35
C GLN A 264 8.51 -28.51 -3.69
N LYS A 265 8.82 -28.90 -4.95
CA LYS A 265 8.81 -30.30 -5.37
C LYS A 265 10.09 -31.01 -4.97
N LEU A 266 11.23 -30.32 -4.93
CA LEU A 266 12.53 -30.91 -4.62
C LEU A 266 12.77 -31.11 -3.13
N ILE A 267 12.26 -30.19 -2.29
CA ILE A 267 12.39 -30.30 -0.83
C ILE A 267 11.29 -31.24 -0.35
N PRO A 268 11.58 -32.34 0.36
CA PRO A 268 10.59 -33.30 0.83
C PRO A 268 9.67 -32.76 1.94
#